data_5ae66e2351e3d0e334f3a5bd612d6b7d
#
_entry.id   5ae66e2351e3d0e334f3a5bd612d6b7d
#
_cell.length_a   1.000
_cell.length_b   1.000
_cell.length_c   1.000
_cell.angle_alpha   90.00
_cell.angle_beta   90.00
_cell.angle_gamma   90.00
#
_symmetry.space_group_name_H-M   'P 1'
#
loop_
_entity.id
_entity.type
_entity.pdbx_description
1 polymer ?
#
loop_
_entity_poly.entity_id
_entity_poly.type
_entity_poly.pdbx_seq_one_letter_code
_entity_poly.pdbx_strand_id
1 'polypeptide(L)'
;IPDPEYEADLTAGKPPRRRGLRLLKGLYGTHQGGKLWFEKYTSELKSQGFTPCHYDPSLFHRWNATGKVTYVAVYVDDSIITGSDDDGIEQIRAHILKTFGGTSGDLESFLGLQINYDKENGRLEMRHTAYRQAIFDRFQISSEIKSDSPYLHSNKITWDDERHTPMLNNFRAIV
;
A
#
# COMPACT_ATOMS: atom_id res chain seq x y z
N ILE A 1 6.71 32.00 -10.03
CA ILE A 1 6.58 33.48 -9.97
C ILE A 1 7.99 33.99 -9.88
N PRO A 2 8.42 34.91 -10.80
CA PRO A 2 9.71 35.55 -10.72
C PRO A 2 9.86 36.23 -9.37
N ASP A 3 11.04 36.09 -8.76
CA ASP A 3 11.34 36.75 -7.48
C ASP A 3 12.09 38.06 -7.78
N PRO A 4 11.50 39.21 -7.52
CA PRO A 4 12.10 40.52 -7.85
C PRO A 4 13.46 40.76 -7.20
N GLU A 5 13.69 40.21 -5.99
CA GLU A 5 14.98 40.34 -5.30
C GLU A 5 16.09 39.51 -5.98
N TYR A 6 15.74 38.36 -6.59
CA TYR A 6 16.69 37.56 -7.33
C TYR A 6 17.16 38.26 -8.61
N GLU A 7 16.23 38.85 -9.33
CA GLU A 7 16.56 39.61 -10.54
C GLU A 7 17.40 40.82 -10.21
N ALA A 8 17.10 41.51 -9.09
CA ALA A 8 17.90 42.64 -8.60
C ALA A 8 19.32 42.23 -8.20
N ASP A 9 19.49 41.06 -7.50
CA ASP A 9 20.81 40.53 -7.12
C ASP A 9 21.64 40.13 -8.35
N LEU A 10 21.03 39.50 -9.36
CA LEU A 10 21.69 39.18 -10.63
C LEU A 10 22.14 40.42 -11.37
N THR A 11 21.29 41.44 -11.42
CA THR A 11 21.60 42.71 -12.08
C THR A 11 22.73 43.47 -11.35
N ALA A 12 22.84 43.29 -10.03
CA ALA A 12 23.89 43.89 -9.21
C ALA A 12 25.20 43.06 -9.21
N GLY A 13 25.33 42.01 -10.01
CA GLY A 13 26.52 41.16 -10.11
C GLY A 13 26.84 40.35 -8.84
N LYS A 14 25.88 40.17 -7.95
CA LYS A 14 26.07 39.36 -6.73
C LYS A 14 26.02 37.87 -7.05
N PRO A 15 26.82 37.01 -6.37
CA PRO A 15 26.76 35.59 -6.58
C PRO A 15 25.34 35.07 -6.25
N PRO A 16 24.81 34.14 -7.05
CA PRO A 16 23.46 33.60 -6.85
C PRO A 16 23.35 32.97 -5.46
N ARG A 17 22.44 33.48 -4.64
CA ARG A 17 22.16 32.90 -3.33
C ARG A 17 21.57 31.50 -3.53
N ARG A 18 22.03 30.50 -2.76
CA ARG A 18 21.37 29.21 -2.73
C ARG A 18 19.97 29.41 -2.20
N ARG A 19 18.98 29.32 -3.07
CA ARG A 19 17.57 29.46 -2.71
C ARG A 19 16.94 28.07 -2.60
N GLY A 20 16.24 27.84 -1.51
CA GLY A 20 15.35 26.71 -1.34
C GLY A 20 13.91 27.17 -1.55
N LEU A 21 13.10 26.33 -2.18
CA LEU A 21 11.66 26.52 -2.21
C LEU A 21 11.04 25.88 -0.98
N ARG A 22 10.25 26.64 -0.23
CA ARG A 22 9.47 26.10 0.88
C ARG A 22 8.28 25.35 0.32
N LEU A 23 8.23 24.04 0.58
CA LEU A 23 7.07 23.24 0.24
C LEU A 23 5.91 23.60 1.19
N LEU A 24 4.76 23.93 0.65
CA LEU A 24 3.53 24.20 1.40
C LEU A 24 2.65 22.97 1.58
N LYS A 25 2.93 21.90 0.83
CA LYS A 25 2.24 20.60 0.87
C LYS A 25 3.26 19.48 0.80
N GLY A 26 2.87 18.28 1.24
CA GLY A 26 3.67 17.08 1.05
C GLY A 26 3.94 16.83 -0.44
N LEU A 27 5.20 16.53 -0.77
CA LEU A 27 5.59 16.15 -2.12
C LEU A 27 5.56 14.62 -2.22
N TYR A 28 4.92 14.12 -3.28
CA TYR A 28 4.88 12.69 -3.58
C TYR A 28 6.30 12.12 -3.72
N GLY A 29 6.53 10.91 -3.19
CA GLY A 29 7.84 10.26 -3.22
C GLY A 29 8.82 10.69 -2.12
N THR A 30 8.45 11.65 -1.25
CA THR A 30 9.26 11.99 -0.08
C THR A 30 8.83 11.20 1.16
N HIS A 31 9.78 10.89 2.05
CA HIS A 31 9.50 10.23 3.34
C HIS A 31 8.43 10.97 4.16
N GLN A 32 8.48 12.29 4.15
CA GLN A 32 7.52 13.14 4.86
C GLN A 32 6.15 13.17 4.18
N GLY A 33 6.11 13.04 2.85
CA GLY A 33 4.87 13.08 2.06
C GLY A 33 3.92 11.96 2.47
N GLY A 34 4.40 10.73 2.59
CA GLY A 34 3.61 9.59 3.03
C GLY A 34 3.04 9.75 4.45
N LYS A 35 3.87 10.24 5.38
CA LYS A 35 3.42 10.52 6.75
C LYS A 35 2.31 11.58 6.79
N LEU A 36 2.51 12.71 6.11
CA LEU A 36 1.52 13.80 6.05
C LEU A 36 0.20 13.35 5.41
N TRP A 37 0.29 12.50 4.38
CA TRP A 37 -0.88 11.91 3.75
C TRP A 37 -1.64 11.01 4.73
N PHE A 38 -0.96 10.08 5.38
CA PHE A 38 -1.55 9.18 6.37
C PHE A 38 -2.21 9.95 7.52
N GLU A 39 -1.53 10.95 8.08
CA GLU A 39 -2.06 11.79 9.14
C GLU A 39 -3.33 12.52 8.71
N LYS A 40 -3.35 13.08 7.49
CA LYS A 40 -4.52 13.76 6.95
C LYS A 40 -5.68 12.80 6.71
N TYR A 41 -5.41 11.66 6.06
CA TYR A 41 -6.43 10.66 5.74
C TYR A 41 -7.07 10.09 7.02
N THR A 42 -6.24 9.71 7.99
CA THR A 42 -6.72 9.15 9.25
C THR A 42 -7.40 10.19 10.15
N SER A 43 -7.03 11.47 10.06
CA SER A 43 -7.74 12.56 10.70
C SER A 43 -9.17 12.70 10.18
N GLU A 44 -9.36 12.56 8.86
CA GLU A 44 -10.69 12.57 8.25
C GLU A 44 -11.53 11.35 8.70
N LEU A 45 -10.95 10.15 8.76
CA LEU A 45 -11.65 8.97 9.28
C LEU A 45 -12.11 9.19 10.73
N LYS A 46 -11.24 9.74 11.57
CA LYS A 46 -11.57 10.06 12.96
C LYS A 46 -12.69 11.10 13.07
N SER A 47 -12.70 12.11 12.18
CA SER A 47 -13.79 13.11 12.12
C SER A 47 -15.15 12.49 11.78
N GLN A 48 -15.13 11.36 11.05
CA GLN A 48 -16.32 10.58 10.72
C GLN A 48 -16.66 9.52 11.79
N GLY A 49 -16.04 9.58 12.97
CA GLY A 49 -16.30 8.69 14.10
C GLY A 49 -15.61 7.34 14.05
N PHE A 50 -14.63 7.15 13.16
CA PHE A 50 -13.83 5.93 13.13
C PHE A 50 -12.77 5.93 14.21
N THR A 51 -12.55 4.76 14.80
CA THR A 51 -11.51 4.51 15.81
C THR A 51 -10.45 3.57 15.24
N PRO A 52 -9.14 3.85 15.40
CA PRO A 52 -8.10 2.93 14.97
C PRO A 52 -8.12 1.66 15.81
N CYS A 53 -7.80 0.52 15.17
CA CYS A 53 -7.61 -0.75 15.87
C CYS A 53 -6.37 -0.66 16.78
N HIS A 54 -6.44 -1.32 17.92
CA HIS A 54 -5.32 -1.33 18.88
C HIS A 54 -4.08 -2.06 18.34
N TYR A 55 -4.29 -3.11 17.55
CA TYR A 55 -3.20 -3.96 17.04
C TYR A 55 -2.65 -3.49 15.69
N ASP A 56 -3.47 -2.79 14.90
CA ASP A 56 -3.08 -2.24 13.60
C ASP A 56 -3.59 -0.80 13.46
N PRO A 57 -2.70 0.20 13.52
CA PRO A 57 -3.08 1.60 13.40
C PRO A 57 -3.58 1.99 12.00
N SER A 58 -3.42 1.11 10.99
CA SER A 58 -3.93 1.31 9.63
C SER A 58 -5.34 0.75 9.44
N LEU A 59 -5.85 -0.02 10.41
CA LEU A 59 -7.21 -0.54 10.42
C LEU A 59 -8.10 0.31 11.30
N PHE A 60 -9.18 0.83 10.74
CA PHE A 60 -10.16 1.65 11.43
C PHE A 60 -11.52 0.96 11.47
N HIS A 61 -12.30 1.21 12.51
CA HIS A 61 -13.66 0.69 12.63
C HIS A 61 -14.60 1.73 13.22
N ARG A 62 -15.88 1.59 12.87
CA ARG A 62 -17.00 2.38 13.43
C ARG A 62 -18.21 1.48 13.60
N TRP A 63 -18.80 1.49 14.80
CA TRP A 63 -20.04 0.80 15.10
C TRP A 63 -21.21 1.76 14.97
N ASN A 64 -22.30 1.32 14.37
CA ASN A 64 -23.54 2.09 14.36
C ASN A 64 -24.43 1.74 15.57
N ALA A 65 -25.55 2.46 15.73
CA ALA A 65 -26.46 2.28 16.85
C ALA A 65 -27.14 0.90 16.89
N THR A 66 -27.18 0.18 15.78
CA THR A 66 -27.78 -1.16 15.68
C THR A 66 -26.75 -2.29 15.89
N GLY A 67 -25.51 -1.96 16.24
CA GLY A 67 -24.44 -2.95 16.45
C GLY A 67 -23.81 -3.49 15.16
N LYS A 68 -24.06 -2.85 14.00
CA LYS A 68 -23.34 -3.16 12.77
C LYS A 68 -22.03 -2.37 12.70
N VAL A 69 -21.04 -2.92 12.01
CA VAL A 69 -19.67 -2.36 11.94
C VAL A 69 -19.27 -2.03 10.51
N THR A 70 -18.56 -0.92 10.36
CA THR A 70 -17.82 -0.55 9.14
C THR A 70 -16.33 -0.57 9.46
N TYR A 71 -15.53 -1.24 8.65
CA TYR A 71 -14.06 -1.24 8.69
C TYR A 71 -13.49 -0.48 7.52
N VAL A 72 -12.38 0.22 7.74
CA VAL A 72 -11.54 0.85 6.71
C VAL A 72 -10.10 0.46 6.95
N ALA A 73 -9.52 -0.32 6.04
CA ALA A 73 -8.10 -0.64 6.04
C ALA A 73 -7.39 0.31 5.07
N VAL A 74 -6.34 1.00 5.53
CA VAL A 74 -5.63 2.04 4.79
C VAL A 74 -4.23 1.55 4.43
N TYR A 75 -3.87 1.64 3.16
CA TYR A 75 -2.52 1.36 2.69
C TYR A 75 -2.08 2.41 1.68
N VAL A 76 -1.24 3.34 2.11
CA VAL A 76 -0.77 4.51 1.35
C VAL A 76 -1.96 5.29 0.80
N ASP A 77 -2.24 5.21 -0.50
CA ASP A 77 -3.35 5.83 -1.24
C ASP A 77 -4.53 4.87 -1.50
N ASP A 78 -4.35 3.58 -1.24
CA ASP A 78 -5.40 2.57 -1.36
C ASP A 78 -6.14 2.35 -0.03
N SER A 79 -7.43 2.04 -0.09
CA SER A 79 -8.19 1.60 1.07
C SER A 79 -9.26 0.59 0.72
N ILE A 80 -9.45 -0.38 1.63
CA ILE A 80 -10.56 -1.32 1.59
C ILE A 80 -11.59 -0.89 2.60
N ILE A 81 -12.86 -0.82 2.16
CA ILE A 81 -14.00 -0.54 3.02
C ILE A 81 -14.89 -1.78 3.04
N THR A 82 -15.19 -2.29 4.21
CA THR A 82 -16.00 -3.51 4.38
C THR A 82 -16.74 -3.50 5.71
N GLY A 83 -17.66 -4.41 5.92
CA GLY A 83 -18.37 -4.56 7.18
C GLY A 83 -19.77 -5.12 7.02
N SER A 84 -20.57 -5.02 8.10
CA SER A 84 -21.97 -5.40 8.14
C SER A 84 -22.94 -4.21 8.03
N ASP A 85 -22.41 -2.98 7.97
CA ASP A 85 -23.16 -1.73 7.88
C ASP A 85 -23.07 -1.16 6.45
N ASP A 86 -23.97 -1.60 5.57
CA ASP A 86 -23.96 -1.18 4.16
C ASP A 86 -24.12 0.35 4.01
N ASP A 87 -24.99 0.97 4.81
CA ASP A 87 -25.16 2.42 4.81
C ASP A 87 -23.87 3.13 5.28
N GLY A 88 -23.23 2.61 6.30
CA GLY A 88 -21.97 3.12 6.82
C GLY A 88 -20.82 3.01 5.82
N ILE A 89 -20.77 1.91 5.05
CA ILE A 89 -19.83 1.71 3.96
C ILE A 89 -20.03 2.77 2.89
N GLU A 90 -21.26 2.97 2.43
CA GLU A 90 -21.58 3.93 1.38
C GLU A 90 -21.31 5.38 1.82
N GLN A 91 -21.65 5.75 3.05
CA GLN A 91 -21.39 7.07 3.62
C GLN A 91 -19.89 7.38 3.64
N ILE A 92 -19.05 6.48 4.17
CA ILE A 92 -17.63 6.74 4.24
C ILE A 92 -16.96 6.72 2.86
N ARG A 93 -17.41 5.85 1.95
CA ARG A 93 -16.95 5.81 0.57
C ARG A 93 -17.21 7.16 -0.13
N ALA A 94 -18.42 7.67 -0.05
CA ALA A 94 -18.80 8.95 -0.64
C ALA A 94 -18.01 10.12 -0.01
N HIS A 95 -17.80 10.09 1.31
CA HIS A 95 -17.02 11.12 2.01
C HIS A 95 -15.55 11.15 1.55
N ILE A 96 -14.91 9.99 1.45
CA ILE A 96 -13.52 9.87 0.99
C ILE A 96 -13.37 10.37 -0.44
N LEU A 97 -14.24 9.93 -1.35
CA LEU A 97 -14.22 10.37 -2.75
C LEU A 97 -14.43 11.88 -2.88
N LYS A 98 -15.33 12.46 -2.08
CA LYS A 98 -15.57 13.91 -2.07
C LYS A 98 -14.37 14.68 -1.53
N THR A 99 -13.69 14.18 -0.52
CA THR A 99 -12.61 14.89 0.20
C THR A 99 -11.26 14.78 -0.51
N PHE A 100 -10.95 13.60 -1.02
CA PHE A 100 -9.63 13.30 -1.60
C PHE A 100 -9.67 13.07 -3.12
N GLY A 101 -10.84 12.82 -3.69
CA GLY A 101 -10.99 12.37 -5.06
C GLY A 101 -10.67 10.87 -5.19
N GLY A 102 -10.39 10.43 -6.42
CA GLY A 102 -10.04 9.05 -6.71
C GLY A 102 -11.17 8.27 -7.37
N THR A 103 -11.00 6.96 -7.40
CA THR A 103 -11.95 5.99 -7.97
C THR A 103 -12.34 4.97 -6.91
N SER A 104 -13.52 4.40 -7.07
CA SER A 104 -14.03 3.34 -6.21
C SER A 104 -14.71 2.28 -7.07
N GLY A 105 -14.58 1.04 -6.72
CA GLY A 105 -15.16 -0.10 -7.42
C GLY A 105 -15.22 -1.34 -6.53
N ASP A 106 -15.59 -2.46 -7.12
CA ASP A 106 -15.55 -3.74 -6.45
C ASP A 106 -14.09 -4.15 -6.18
N LEU A 107 -13.90 -4.94 -5.13
CA LEU A 107 -12.59 -5.39 -4.69
C LEU A 107 -12.09 -6.55 -5.57
N GLU A 108 -11.48 -6.22 -6.71
CA GLU A 108 -10.89 -7.20 -7.63
C GLU A 108 -9.40 -7.45 -7.36
N SER A 109 -8.71 -6.45 -6.84
CA SER A 109 -7.30 -6.54 -6.50
C SER A 109 -6.91 -5.62 -5.36
N PHE A 110 -5.95 -6.04 -4.53
CA PHE A 110 -5.36 -5.23 -3.47
C PHE A 110 -3.95 -5.71 -3.16
N LEU A 111 -2.98 -4.79 -3.13
CA LEU A 111 -1.57 -5.08 -2.85
C LEU A 111 -0.97 -6.20 -3.73
N GLY A 112 -1.37 -6.25 -5.00
CA GLY A 112 -0.93 -7.28 -5.93
C GLY A 112 -1.63 -8.64 -5.78
N LEU A 113 -2.52 -8.79 -4.79
CA LEU A 113 -3.42 -9.93 -4.67
C LEU A 113 -4.59 -9.75 -5.62
N GLN A 114 -4.93 -10.79 -6.36
CA GLN A 114 -6.20 -10.92 -7.05
C GLN A 114 -7.25 -11.41 -6.05
N ILE A 115 -8.39 -10.75 -5.99
CA ILE A 115 -9.46 -11.03 -5.04
C ILE A 115 -10.72 -11.36 -5.82
N ASN A 116 -11.32 -12.49 -5.49
CA ASN A 116 -12.63 -12.88 -6.01
C ASN A 116 -13.57 -13.12 -4.83
N TYR A 117 -14.59 -12.26 -4.72
CA TYR A 117 -15.56 -12.33 -3.64
C TYR A 117 -16.94 -12.68 -4.17
N ASP A 118 -17.33 -13.94 -3.95
CA ASP A 118 -18.67 -14.43 -4.21
C ASP A 118 -19.56 -14.17 -2.97
N LYS A 119 -20.30 -13.07 -3.02
CA LYS A 119 -21.17 -12.63 -1.92
C LYS A 119 -22.32 -13.60 -1.67
N GLU A 120 -22.85 -14.25 -2.71
CA GLU A 120 -23.99 -15.15 -2.62
C GLU A 120 -23.64 -16.42 -1.85
N ASN A 121 -22.47 -16.96 -2.09
CA ASN A 121 -21.97 -18.18 -1.44
C ASN A 121 -21.05 -17.89 -0.25
N GLY A 122 -20.78 -16.64 0.07
CA GLY A 122 -19.88 -16.22 1.15
C GLY A 122 -18.44 -16.69 0.96
N ARG A 123 -17.98 -16.85 -0.29
CA ARG A 123 -16.65 -17.36 -0.63
C ARG A 123 -15.71 -16.24 -1.04
N LEU A 124 -14.60 -16.11 -0.33
CA LEU A 124 -13.51 -15.20 -0.66
C LEU A 124 -12.30 -16.00 -1.13
N GLU A 125 -11.81 -15.70 -2.33
CA GLU A 125 -10.55 -16.24 -2.87
C GLU A 125 -9.54 -15.11 -3.03
N MET A 126 -8.32 -15.33 -2.51
CA MET A 126 -7.17 -14.44 -2.71
C MET A 126 -6.05 -15.21 -3.40
N ARG A 127 -5.52 -14.66 -4.51
CA ARG A 127 -4.50 -15.31 -5.33
C ARG A 127 -3.37 -14.35 -5.68
N HIS A 128 -2.15 -14.85 -5.71
CA HIS A 128 -0.95 -14.15 -6.19
C HIS A 128 -0.48 -14.71 -7.53
N THR A 129 -1.39 -14.91 -8.49
CA THR A 129 -1.10 -15.65 -9.72
C THR A 129 -0.02 -14.99 -10.56
N ALA A 130 -0.12 -13.68 -10.79
CA ALA A 130 0.86 -12.95 -11.59
C ALA A 130 2.25 -12.94 -10.95
N TYR A 131 2.32 -12.71 -9.64
CA TYR A 131 3.58 -12.71 -8.90
C TYR A 131 4.23 -14.10 -8.87
N ARG A 132 3.43 -15.14 -8.63
CA ARG A 132 3.92 -16.52 -8.68
C ARG A 132 4.47 -16.88 -10.06
N GLN A 133 3.76 -16.49 -11.13
CA GLN A 133 4.24 -16.74 -12.49
C GLN A 133 5.56 -16.00 -12.76
N ALA A 134 5.65 -14.73 -12.37
CA ALA A 134 6.89 -13.97 -12.50
C ALA A 134 8.08 -14.60 -11.78
N ILE A 135 7.85 -15.23 -10.61
CA ILE A 135 8.89 -16.01 -9.91
C ILE A 135 9.29 -17.23 -10.75
N PHE A 136 8.32 -18.01 -11.25
CA PHE A 136 8.60 -19.20 -12.04
C PHE A 136 9.39 -18.87 -13.30
N ASP A 137 9.00 -17.83 -14.01
CA ASP A 137 9.68 -17.37 -15.22
C ASP A 137 11.09 -16.87 -14.91
N ARG A 138 11.24 -16.08 -13.85
CA ARG A 138 12.54 -15.52 -13.44
C ARG A 138 13.55 -16.58 -13.04
N PHE A 139 13.10 -17.59 -12.30
CA PHE A 139 13.98 -18.67 -11.80
C PHE A 139 13.95 -19.92 -12.70
N GLN A 140 13.24 -19.87 -13.84
CA GLN A 140 13.09 -20.98 -14.76
C GLN A 140 12.62 -22.27 -14.06
N ILE A 141 11.69 -22.12 -13.10
CA ILE A 141 11.13 -23.23 -12.34
C ILE A 141 10.11 -23.94 -13.22
N SER A 142 10.37 -25.21 -13.55
CA SER A 142 9.42 -26.05 -14.28
C SER A 142 8.19 -26.36 -13.42
N SER A 143 7.01 -26.28 -14.03
CA SER A 143 5.75 -26.70 -13.39
C SER A 143 5.68 -28.20 -13.09
N GLU A 144 6.61 -29.00 -13.66
CA GLU A 144 6.72 -30.45 -13.45
C GLU A 144 7.39 -30.79 -12.11
N ILE A 145 8.14 -29.84 -11.52
CA ILE A 145 8.77 -30.05 -10.22
C ILE A 145 7.67 -29.98 -9.15
N LYS A 146 7.26 -31.14 -8.65
CA LYS A 146 6.32 -31.25 -7.54
C LYS A 146 7.08 -31.70 -6.31
N SER A 147 6.88 -31.00 -5.20
CA SER A 147 7.36 -31.39 -3.88
C SER A 147 6.24 -31.18 -2.87
N ASP A 148 5.96 -32.20 -2.06
CA ASP A 148 4.97 -32.13 -1.00
C ASP A 148 5.48 -31.37 0.23
N SER A 149 6.79 -31.07 0.25
CA SER A 149 7.43 -30.31 1.32
C SER A 149 8.39 -29.28 0.76
N PRO A 150 8.40 -28.04 1.27
CA PRO A 150 9.37 -27.01 0.88
C PRO A 150 10.79 -27.37 1.31
N TYR A 151 10.95 -28.37 2.17
CA TYR A 151 12.24 -28.81 2.70
C TYR A 151 12.32 -30.34 2.73
N LEU A 152 13.35 -30.90 2.10
CA LEU A 152 13.68 -32.31 2.19
C LEU A 152 14.60 -32.52 3.40
N HIS A 153 14.14 -33.23 4.42
CA HIS A 153 14.92 -33.54 5.65
C HIS A 153 16.28 -34.19 5.41
N SER A 154 16.49 -34.80 4.25
CA SER A 154 17.76 -35.42 3.85
C SER A 154 18.82 -34.43 3.38
N ASN A 155 18.45 -33.22 3.01
CA ASN A 155 19.38 -32.20 2.50
C ASN A 155 19.79 -31.26 3.64
N LYS A 156 20.91 -31.51 4.29
CA LYS A 156 21.53 -30.50 5.14
C LYS A 156 21.98 -29.34 4.25
N ILE A 157 21.43 -28.17 4.48
CA ILE A 157 21.92 -26.92 3.86
C ILE A 157 23.26 -26.62 4.55
N THR A 158 24.34 -26.85 3.83
CA THR A 158 25.68 -26.45 4.28
C THR A 158 26.05 -25.15 3.57
N TRP A 159 26.62 -24.20 4.29
CA TRP A 159 26.96 -22.86 3.76
C TRP A 159 28.07 -22.89 2.71
N ASP A 160 28.83 -23.99 2.63
CA ASP A 160 29.97 -24.19 1.74
C ASP A 160 29.60 -24.87 0.41
N ASP A 161 28.34 -25.05 0.11
CA ASP A 161 27.91 -25.67 -1.13
C ASP A 161 27.92 -24.64 -2.27
N GLU A 162 28.85 -24.79 -3.22
CA GLU A 162 29.01 -23.94 -4.41
C GLU A 162 27.72 -23.76 -5.21
N ARG A 163 26.77 -24.68 -5.07
CA ARG A 163 25.43 -24.60 -5.70
C ARG A 163 24.57 -23.49 -5.13
N HIS A 164 24.87 -22.98 -3.92
CA HIS A 164 24.05 -21.97 -3.25
C HIS A 164 24.43 -20.53 -3.59
N THR A 165 25.66 -20.32 -4.08
CA THR A 165 26.16 -18.98 -4.40
C THR A 165 25.33 -18.26 -5.47
N PRO A 166 24.92 -18.89 -6.59
CA PRO A 166 24.03 -18.26 -7.58
C PRO A 166 22.63 -17.97 -7.05
N MET A 167 22.09 -18.85 -6.18
CA MET A 167 20.75 -18.65 -5.58
C MET A 167 20.73 -17.48 -4.60
N LEU A 168 21.77 -17.31 -3.78
CA LEU A 168 21.87 -16.20 -2.83
C LEU A 168 21.94 -14.84 -3.53
N ASN A 169 22.67 -14.76 -4.65
CA ASN A 169 22.75 -13.54 -5.44
C ASN A 169 21.40 -13.19 -6.11
N ASN A 170 20.64 -14.20 -6.51
CA ASN A 170 19.31 -14.03 -7.08
C ASN A 170 18.25 -13.72 -6.01
N PHE A 171 18.38 -14.27 -4.80
CA PHE A 171 17.46 -14.03 -3.69
C PHE A 171 17.50 -12.56 -3.22
N ARG A 172 18.67 -11.93 -3.16
CA ARG A 172 18.82 -10.50 -2.83
C ARG A 172 18.18 -9.55 -3.85
N ALA A 173 17.85 -10.04 -5.04
CA ALA A 173 17.20 -9.25 -6.08
C ALA A 173 15.66 -9.33 -6.03
N ILE A 174 15.07 -10.03 -5.04
CA ILE A 174 13.61 -10.18 -4.86
C ILE A 174 13.07 -9.26 -3.75
N VAL A 175 13.93 -8.73 -2.89
CA VAL A 175 13.57 -7.84 -1.75
C VAL A 175 13.58 -6.38 -2.14
#